data_51decb5d71a9f0ae0ab82fcf1ddb11fa
#
_entry.id   51decb5d71a9f0ae0ab82fcf1ddb11fa
#
_cell.length_a   1.000
_cell.length_b   1.000
_cell.length_c   1.000
_cell.angle_alpha   90.00
_cell.angle_beta   90.00
_cell.angle_gamma   90.00
#
_symmetry.space_group_name_H-M   'P 1'
#
loop_
_entity.id
_entity.type
_entity.pdbx_description
1 polymer ?
#
loop_
_entity_poly.entity_id
_entity_poly.type
_entity_poly.pdbx_seq_one_letter_code
_entity_poly.pdbx_strand_id
1 'polypeptide(L)'
;MTEQAPPLATPDDDKFHEECGVFGIWNTNDAAALTALGLHALQHRGQEAAGIVSLDEGGIFHAHRGRGLVGDTFSDAKIMASLRGRAAVGHNRYATTGETALRNVQPLYADFAFGGFAVAHNGNLTNALALRRSLVNRGCLFQSTTDSEVFIHLIAISLYSTVVDRLIDALRQVQGAYSLVALHDGALIGARDVFGVRPLVLGRMGGTEGVPTSWVLCSETCALDIVGAEFVRDIDAGEIIIIDDKGVHSIKPFAKQPDRFCIFEYIYFARPDSVVEGTPVYETRKRIGAELARESGVEADVVVPVPDSGVPAAMGYAVESGIPFELGIIRNHYVGRTFIEPTDQIRHLGVKLKHSANRPMLEGKRVILVDDSIVRGTTSKKIVEMVRAAGASEVHMRISSPPTTHSCYYGIDTPERGKLLAATHDLEQMAKIIGVDSLAYISLDGLYRALGKPGRDTAKPAYCDACFTGDYAIPLSDAQANSDRQLSLLQVG
;
A
#
# COMPACT_ATOMS: atom_id res chain seq x y z
N MET A 1 -1.82 13.41 -36.00
CA MET A 1 -1.48 13.33 -34.57
C MET A 1 -2.81 13.21 -33.87
N THR A 2 -3.26 11.99 -33.58
CA THR A 2 -4.54 11.71 -32.92
C THR A 2 -4.27 11.71 -31.41
N GLU A 3 -4.82 12.68 -30.72
CA GLU A 3 -4.88 12.73 -29.25
C GLU A 3 -5.60 11.48 -28.75
N GLN A 4 -4.85 10.59 -28.09
CA GLN A 4 -5.46 9.49 -27.34
C GLN A 4 -6.00 10.07 -26.04
N ALA A 5 -7.31 10.00 -25.87
CA ALA A 5 -7.99 10.33 -24.62
C ALA A 5 -7.40 9.48 -23.46
N PRO A 6 -7.25 10.04 -22.26
CA PRO A 6 -6.73 9.33 -21.10
C PRO A 6 -7.64 8.13 -20.79
N PRO A 7 -7.08 6.99 -20.38
CA PRO A 7 -7.89 5.85 -19.95
C PRO A 7 -8.72 6.27 -18.75
N LEU A 8 -10.04 6.23 -18.92
CA LEU A 8 -10.99 6.40 -17.83
C LEU A 8 -10.70 5.35 -16.76
N ALA A 9 -10.53 5.79 -15.52
CA ALA A 9 -10.49 4.91 -14.36
C ALA A 9 -11.69 3.96 -14.44
N THR A 10 -11.44 2.65 -14.36
CA THR A 10 -12.50 1.64 -14.41
C THR A 10 -13.38 1.79 -13.17
N PRO A 11 -14.70 2.02 -13.31
CA PRO A 11 -15.59 2.23 -12.16
C PRO A 11 -15.85 1.00 -11.29
N ASP A 12 -15.19 -0.12 -11.55
CA ASP A 12 -15.64 -1.45 -11.13
C ASP A 12 -14.67 -2.21 -10.23
N ASP A 13 -13.66 -1.55 -9.66
CA ASP A 13 -12.78 -2.21 -8.69
C ASP A 13 -13.28 -1.90 -7.26
N ASP A 14 -13.94 -2.92 -6.66
CA ASP A 14 -14.57 -2.87 -5.33
C ASP A 14 -13.61 -3.25 -4.20
N LYS A 15 -12.32 -3.37 -4.51
CA LYS A 15 -11.27 -3.63 -3.53
C LYS A 15 -10.60 -2.33 -3.11
N PHE A 16 -10.05 -2.34 -1.91
CA PHE A 16 -9.10 -1.30 -1.53
C PHE A 16 -7.97 -1.25 -2.54
N HIS A 17 -7.70 -0.06 -3.03
CA HIS A 17 -6.57 0.17 -3.90
C HIS A 17 -5.35 0.48 -3.07
N GLU A 18 -4.27 -0.11 -3.48
CA GLU A 18 -3.04 -0.27 -2.74
C GLU A 18 -2.28 1.04 -2.63
N GLU A 19 -1.36 1.03 -1.71
CA GLU A 19 -0.45 2.09 -1.38
C GLU A 19 0.79 2.04 -2.23
N CYS A 20 1.57 3.12 -2.14
CA CYS A 20 2.88 3.22 -2.76
C CYS A 20 3.88 2.24 -2.13
N GLY A 21 4.83 1.74 -2.93
CA GLY A 21 6.02 1.01 -2.47
C GLY A 21 7.26 1.89 -2.61
N VAL A 22 8.11 1.90 -1.58
CA VAL A 22 9.39 2.60 -1.60
C VAL A 22 10.55 1.62 -1.50
N PHE A 23 11.64 1.94 -2.20
CA PHE A 23 12.89 1.17 -2.16
C PHE A 23 14.07 2.13 -2.29
N GLY A 24 15.13 1.89 -1.52
CA GLY A 24 16.39 2.61 -1.64
C GLY A 24 17.57 1.68 -1.37
N ILE A 25 18.67 1.91 -2.06
CA ILE A 25 19.90 1.13 -1.91
C ILE A 25 21.12 2.04 -1.94
N TRP A 26 22.10 1.71 -1.10
CA TRP A 26 23.37 2.42 -0.95
C TRP A 26 24.55 1.49 -1.12
N ASN A 27 25.56 1.97 -1.84
CA ASN A 27 26.88 1.36 -1.98
C ASN A 27 26.89 0.03 -2.76
N THR A 28 26.33 0.03 -3.97
CA THR A 28 26.39 -1.09 -4.92
C THR A 28 26.51 -0.59 -6.36
N ASN A 29 27.24 -1.27 -7.20
CA ASN A 29 27.38 -0.91 -8.62
C ASN A 29 26.10 -1.13 -9.43
N ASP A 30 25.22 -2.01 -8.98
CA ASP A 30 23.96 -2.38 -9.64
C ASP A 30 22.74 -1.67 -9.01
N ALA A 31 22.93 -0.48 -8.42
CA ALA A 31 21.92 0.19 -7.61
C ALA A 31 20.57 0.34 -8.32
N ALA A 32 20.55 0.81 -9.57
CA ALA A 32 19.31 0.99 -10.33
C ALA A 32 18.65 -0.36 -10.68
N ALA A 33 19.41 -1.38 -11.05
CA ALA A 33 18.88 -2.70 -11.38
C ALA A 33 18.28 -3.40 -10.16
N LEU A 34 18.97 -3.36 -9.02
CA LEU A 34 18.45 -3.88 -7.75
C LEU A 34 17.23 -3.10 -7.27
N THR A 35 17.19 -1.78 -7.48
CA THR A 35 16.02 -0.96 -7.19
C THR A 35 14.83 -1.38 -8.07
N ALA A 36 15.03 -1.62 -9.37
CA ALA A 36 13.96 -2.11 -10.24
C ALA A 36 13.45 -3.49 -9.80
N LEU A 37 14.32 -4.42 -9.39
CA LEU A 37 13.94 -5.73 -8.84
C LEU A 37 13.17 -5.59 -7.52
N GLY A 38 13.63 -4.75 -6.60
CA GLY A 38 12.94 -4.46 -5.34
C GLY A 38 11.55 -3.86 -5.56
N LEU A 39 11.44 -2.91 -6.48
CA LEU A 39 10.14 -2.33 -6.87
C LEU A 39 9.24 -3.38 -7.54
N HIS A 40 9.79 -4.30 -8.34
CA HIS A 40 9.00 -5.39 -8.92
C HIS A 40 8.44 -6.32 -7.83
N ALA A 41 9.20 -6.62 -6.78
CA ALA A 41 8.69 -7.35 -5.62
C ALA A 41 7.57 -6.59 -4.90
N LEU A 42 7.62 -5.25 -4.90
CA LEU A 42 6.62 -4.36 -4.32
C LEU A 42 5.51 -3.95 -5.31
N GLN A 43 5.39 -4.61 -6.48
CA GLN A 43 4.43 -4.24 -7.53
C GLN A 43 2.97 -4.30 -7.06
N HIS A 44 2.67 -5.15 -6.08
CA HIS A 44 1.35 -5.22 -5.45
C HIS A 44 0.95 -3.91 -4.76
N ARG A 45 1.91 -3.08 -4.32
CA ARG A 45 1.68 -1.79 -3.68
C ARG A 45 1.39 -0.64 -4.65
N GLY A 46 1.75 -0.76 -5.92
CA GLY A 46 1.49 0.28 -6.91
C GLY A 46 1.68 -0.22 -8.33
N GLN A 47 0.68 -0.02 -9.19
CA GLN A 47 0.64 -0.57 -10.54
C GLN A 47 0.43 0.48 -11.64
N GLU A 48 0.32 1.77 -11.28
CA GLU A 48 0.00 2.84 -12.24
C GLU A 48 1.23 3.49 -12.84
N ALA A 49 2.28 3.61 -12.06
CA ALA A 49 3.53 4.22 -12.47
C ALA A 49 4.68 3.79 -11.58
N ALA A 50 5.90 3.87 -12.10
CA ALA A 50 7.12 3.63 -11.35
C ALA A 50 8.20 4.65 -11.72
N GLY A 51 9.10 4.91 -10.78
CA GLY A 51 10.24 5.78 -11.00
C GLY A 51 11.46 5.37 -10.21
N ILE A 52 12.64 5.65 -10.75
CA ILE A 52 13.94 5.46 -10.12
C ILE A 52 14.75 6.72 -10.30
N VAL A 53 15.42 7.14 -9.23
CA VAL A 53 16.46 8.15 -9.24
C VAL A 53 17.73 7.53 -8.68
N SER A 54 18.84 7.59 -9.42
CA SER A 54 20.16 7.11 -9.00
C SER A 54 21.15 8.27 -8.86
N LEU A 55 22.21 8.03 -8.08
CA LEU A 55 23.28 8.98 -7.81
C LEU A 55 24.61 8.33 -8.21
N ASP A 56 25.35 8.98 -9.12
CA ASP A 56 26.67 8.52 -9.54
C ASP A 56 27.80 9.03 -8.63
N GLU A 57 29.01 8.54 -8.87
CA GLU A 57 30.19 8.90 -8.11
C GLU A 57 30.61 10.37 -8.27
N GLY A 58 30.13 11.04 -9.32
CA GLY A 58 30.34 12.45 -9.58
C GLY A 58 29.33 13.37 -8.88
N GLY A 59 28.39 12.82 -8.11
CA GLY A 59 27.32 13.57 -7.47
C GLY A 59 26.18 13.94 -8.42
N ILE A 60 26.11 13.31 -9.61
CA ILE A 60 25.07 13.60 -10.61
C ILE A 60 23.89 12.65 -10.41
N PHE A 61 22.70 13.23 -10.34
CA PHE A 61 21.46 12.49 -10.25
C PHE A 61 20.91 12.15 -11.64
N HIS A 62 20.55 10.88 -11.83
CA HIS A 62 19.92 10.37 -13.04
C HIS A 62 18.52 9.87 -12.69
N ALA A 63 17.51 10.23 -13.48
CA ALA A 63 16.13 9.90 -13.19
C ALA A 63 15.40 9.32 -14.40
N HIS A 64 14.60 8.28 -14.16
CA HIS A 64 13.60 7.82 -15.12
C HIS A 64 12.29 7.54 -14.41
N ARG A 65 11.19 7.95 -15.03
CA ARG A 65 9.82 7.76 -14.53
C ARG A 65 8.92 7.37 -15.69
N GLY A 66 8.04 6.40 -15.47
CA GLY A 66 7.12 5.91 -16.49
C GLY A 66 5.77 5.52 -15.91
N ARG A 67 4.77 5.44 -16.77
CA ARG A 67 3.45 4.90 -16.46
C ARG A 67 3.46 3.40 -16.72
N GLY A 68 2.67 2.65 -15.95
CA GLY A 68 2.55 1.21 -16.07
C GLY A 68 3.36 0.48 -15.01
N LEU A 69 3.54 -0.81 -15.22
CA LEU A 69 4.26 -1.68 -14.30
C LEU A 69 5.79 -1.40 -14.34
N VAL A 70 6.48 -1.82 -13.30
CA VAL A 70 7.95 -1.72 -13.22
C VAL A 70 8.61 -2.40 -14.41
N GLY A 71 8.16 -3.63 -14.75
CA GLY A 71 8.68 -4.37 -15.89
C GLY A 71 8.52 -3.63 -17.23
N ASP A 72 7.39 -2.93 -17.43
CA ASP A 72 7.15 -2.16 -18.64
C ASP A 72 8.04 -0.91 -18.70
N THR A 73 8.20 -0.24 -17.55
CA THR A 73 8.94 1.04 -17.43
C THR A 73 10.45 0.83 -17.55
N PHE A 74 10.99 -0.27 -17.02
CA PHE A 74 12.43 -0.51 -16.88
C PHE A 74 12.95 -1.69 -17.70
N SER A 75 12.20 -2.18 -18.70
CA SER A 75 12.63 -3.25 -19.62
C SER A 75 13.66 -2.83 -20.65
N ASP A 76 13.76 -1.54 -20.98
CA ASP A 76 14.73 -1.04 -21.96
C ASP A 76 16.13 -0.92 -21.34
N ALA A 77 17.09 -1.68 -21.90
CA ALA A 77 18.48 -1.64 -21.49
C ALA A 77 19.12 -0.25 -21.56
N LYS A 78 18.66 0.63 -22.48
CA LYS A 78 19.15 2.01 -22.59
C LYS A 78 18.70 2.86 -21.40
N ILE A 79 17.47 2.66 -20.92
CA ILE A 79 16.95 3.32 -19.72
C ILE A 79 17.79 2.89 -18.53
N MET A 80 17.97 1.57 -18.33
CA MET A 80 18.78 1.07 -17.22
C MET A 80 20.23 1.56 -17.28
N ALA A 81 20.85 1.59 -18.46
CA ALA A 81 22.21 2.11 -18.64
C ALA A 81 22.32 3.63 -18.38
N SER A 82 21.23 4.38 -18.48
CA SER A 82 21.22 5.81 -18.15
C SER A 82 21.15 6.09 -16.64
N LEU A 83 20.65 5.14 -15.83
CA LEU A 83 20.53 5.25 -14.38
C LEU A 83 21.84 4.77 -13.71
N ARG A 84 22.89 5.56 -13.86
CA ARG A 84 24.23 5.25 -13.33
C ARG A 84 24.31 5.51 -11.84
N GLY A 85 25.24 4.84 -11.17
CA GLY A 85 25.64 5.17 -9.83
C GLY A 85 25.60 4.03 -8.83
N ARG A 86 26.06 4.34 -7.61
CA ARG A 86 26.19 3.39 -6.49
C ARG A 86 25.05 3.48 -5.48
N ALA A 87 24.13 4.40 -5.67
CA ALA A 87 22.96 4.56 -4.83
C ALA A 87 21.75 4.85 -5.69
N ALA A 88 20.58 4.40 -5.26
CA ALA A 88 19.32 4.68 -5.96
C ALA A 88 18.14 4.68 -4.99
N VAL A 89 17.11 5.44 -5.32
CA VAL A 89 15.78 5.37 -4.69
C VAL A 89 14.73 5.14 -5.76
N GLY A 90 13.71 4.38 -5.42
CA GLY A 90 12.63 4.03 -6.32
C GLY A 90 11.27 4.06 -5.64
N HIS A 91 10.25 4.14 -6.47
CA HIS A 91 8.86 4.27 -6.03
C HIS A 91 7.91 3.59 -7.00
N ASN A 92 6.99 2.80 -6.46
CA ASN A 92 5.79 2.33 -7.15
C ASN A 92 4.62 3.19 -6.73
N ARG A 93 3.90 3.72 -7.71
CA ARG A 93 2.76 4.60 -7.45
C ARG A 93 1.43 3.88 -7.63
N TYR A 94 0.55 4.12 -6.66
CA TYR A 94 -0.89 4.15 -6.84
C TYR A 94 -1.40 5.56 -6.52
N ALA A 95 -2.36 6.11 -7.29
CA ALA A 95 -2.85 7.47 -7.10
C ALA A 95 -3.89 7.53 -5.98
N THR A 96 -3.48 7.80 -4.75
CA THR A 96 -4.39 8.13 -3.63
C THR A 96 -4.87 9.58 -3.70
N THR A 97 -4.00 10.48 -4.18
CA THR A 97 -4.27 11.91 -4.37
C THR A 97 -3.60 12.41 -5.64
N GLY A 98 -4.32 13.21 -6.43
CA GLY A 98 -3.83 13.82 -7.66
C GLY A 98 -4.04 12.97 -8.91
N GLU A 99 -3.91 13.61 -10.08
CA GLU A 99 -4.04 12.97 -11.38
C GLU A 99 -2.91 11.96 -11.66
N THR A 100 -3.16 10.94 -12.49
CA THR A 100 -2.15 10.00 -13.01
C THR A 100 -1.23 10.68 -14.03
N ALA A 101 -0.74 11.87 -13.71
CA ALA A 101 0.17 12.64 -14.55
C ALA A 101 1.62 12.26 -14.24
N LEU A 102 2.48 12.23 -15.26
CA LEU A 102 3.90 11.89 -15.09
C LEU A 102 4.62 12.80 -14.07
N ARG A 103 4.18 14.06 -13.95
CA ARG A 103 4.68 15.01 -12.93
C ARG A 103 4.46 14.58 -11.48
N ASN A 104 3.52 13.65 -11.25
CA ASN A 104 3.19 13.11 -9.92
C ASN A 104 3.94 11.81 -9.61
N VAL A 105 4.67 11.25 -10.58
CA VAL A 105 5.44 10.02 -10.37
C VAL A 105 6.68 10.32 -9.55
N GLN A 106 6.85 9.58 -8.47
CA GLN A 106 8.02 9.69 -7.60
C GLN A 106 9.12 8.70 -8.04
N PRO A 107 10.38 8.89 -7.58
CA PRO A 107 10.84 9.90 -6.61
C PRO A 107 10.76 11.31 -7.17
N LEU A 108 10.37 12.28 -6.31
CA LEU A 108 10.48 13.68 -6.63
C LEU A 108 11.94 14.12 -6.46
N TYR A 109 12.42 14.96 -7.35
CA TYR A 109 13.80 15.47 -7.33
C TYR A 109 13.81 16.99 -7.32
N ALA A 110 14.73 17.56 -6.54
CA ALA A 110 15.05 18.97 -6.55
C ALA A 110 16.57 19.16 -6.41
N ASP A 111 17.09 20.18 -7.08
CA ASP A 111 18.45 20.63 -6.93
C ASP A 111 18.48 21.89 -6.08
N PHE A 112 19.15 21.81 -4.95
CA PHE A 112 19.27 22.88 -3.97
C PHE A 112 20.68 23.46 -3.96
N ALA A 113 20.86 24.64 -3.38
CA ALA A 113 22.19 25.22 -3.19
C ALA A 113 23.16 24.36 -2.34
N PHE A 114 22.61 23.38 -1.60
CA PHE A 114 23.33 22.44 -0.75
C PHE A 114 23.40 21.01 -1.36
N GLY A 115 23.06 20.83 -2.64
CA GLY A 115 23.12 19.58 -3.39
C GLY A 115 21.76 19.06 -3.81
N GLY A 116 21.75 18.00 -4.63
CA GLY A 116 20.55 17.34 -5.10
C GLY A 116 19.85 16.54 -3.99
N PHE A 117 18.52 16.44 -4.08
CA PHE A 117 17.69 15.68 -3.17
C PHE A 117 16.56 14.98 -3.92
N ALA A 118 16.46 13.67 -3.77
CA ALA A 118 15.39 12.87 -4.33
C ALA A 118 14.61 12.18 -3.19
N VAL A 119 13.29 12.15 -3.26
CA VAL A 119 12.46 11.53 -2.20
C VAL A 119 11.32 10.70 -2.77
N ALA A 120 11.14 9.52 -2.20
CA ALA A 120 10.02 8.61 -2.39
C ALA A 120 9.22 8.52 -1.07
N HIS A 121 7.89 8.58 -1.17
CA HIS A 121 6.97 8.63 -0.05
C HIS A 121 5.88 7.57 -0.20
N ASN A 122 5.74 6.72 0.80
CA ASN A 122 4.59 5.86 1.03
C ASN A 122 3.80 6.41 2.22
N GLY A 123 2.56 6.80 1.98
CA GLY A 123 1.66 7.37 2.98
C GLY A 123 0.81 8.52 2.44
N ASN A 124 0.28 9.34 3.34
CA ASN A 124 -0.49 10.53 3.00
C ASN A 124 -0.45 11.56 4.12
N LEU A 125 -0.28 12.83 3.75
CA LEU A 125 -0.26 13.96 4.69
C LEU A 125 -1.67 14.51 4.89
N THR A 126 -2.10 14.61 6.15
CA THR A 126 -3.44 15.11 6.52
C THR A 126 -3.53 16.64 6.61
N ASN A 127 -2.41 17.34 6.49
CA ASN A 127 -2.33 18.81 6.45
C ASN A 127 -1.62 19.34 5.18
N ALA A 128 -1.53 18.53 4.13
CA ALA A 128 -0.83 18.88 2.90
C ALA A 128 -1.39 20.14 2.23
N LEU A 129 -2.72 20.29 2.19
CA LEU A 129 -3.37 21.45 1.56
C LEU A 129 -3.10 22.75 2.33
N ALA A 130 -3.14 22.69 3.66
CA ALA A 130 -2.85 23.85 4.52
C ALA A 130 -1.37 24.28 4.34
N LEU A 131 -0.44 23.33 4.37
CA LEU A 131 0.98 23.59 4.14
C LEU A 131 1.23 24.13 2.73
N ARG A 132 0.62 23.53 1.71
CA ARG A 132 0.75 23.98 0.32
C ARG A 132 0.31 25.42 0.15
N ARG A 133 -0.82 25.83 0.72
CA ARG A 133 -1.30 27.22 0.72
C ARG A 133 -0.27 28.16 1.37
N SER A 134 0.24 27.79 2.53
CA SER A 134 1.27 28.56 3.24
C SER A 134 2.54 28.73 2.41
N LEU A 135 3.02 27.65 1.78
CA LEU A 135 4.22 27.63 0.95
C LEU A 135 4.05 28.44 -0.32
N VAL A 136 2.89 28.36 -1.00
CA VAL A 136 2.58 29.20 -2.18
C VAL A 136 2.57 30.68 -1.81
N ASN A 137 1.99 31.05 -0.67
CA ASN A 137 2.01 32.45 -0.18
C ASN A 137 3.44 32.93 0.15
N ARG A 138 4.39 32.03 0.37
CA ARG A 138 5.82 32.31 0.55
C ARG A 138 6.62 32.29 -0.76
N GLY A 139 5.94 32.12 -1.91
CA GLY A 139 6.55 32.11 -3.23
C GLY A 139 7.02 30.76 -3.74
N CYS A 140 6.70 29.64 -3.06
CA CYS A 140 7.03 28.32 -3.56
C CYS A 140 6.17 27.94 -4.79
N LEU A 141 6.82 27.38 -5.81
CA LEU A 141 6.19 27.00 -7.08
C LEU A 141 6.02 25.48 -7.14
N PHE A 142 4.82 25.00 -6.95
CA PHE A 142 4.50 23.58 -7.04
C PHE A 142 4.35 23.14 -8.50
N GLN A 143 4.91 21.99 -8.84
CA GLN A 143 4.85 21.40 -10.17
C GLN A 143 3.97 20.18 -10.25
N SER A 144 3.72 19.51 -9.12
CA SER A 144 2.86 18.34 -9.01
C SER A 144 1.61 18.65 -8.19
N THR A 145 0.67 17.70 -8.16
CA THR A 145 -0.50 17.76 -7.28
C THR A 145 -0.38 16.80 -6.08
N THR A 146 0.76 16.10 -5.94
CA THR A 146 1.00 15.19 -4.82
C THR A 146 1.31 15.97 -3.53
N ASP A 147 0.89 15.40 -2.41
CA ASP A 147 1.23 15.88 -1.06
C ASP A 147 2.75 15.82 -0.78
N SER A 148 3.42 14.85 -1.37
CA SER A 148 4.87 14.62 -1.18
C SER A 148 5.75 15.80 -1.60
N GLU A 149 5.29 16.66 -2.52
CA GLU A 149 6.04 17.85 -2.93
C GLU A 149 6.19 18.87 -1.81
N VAL A 150 5.32 18.82 -0.79
CA VAL A 150 5.42 19.65 0.42
C VAL A 150 6.77 19.44 1.12
N PHE A 151 7.29 18.20 1.18
CA PHE A 151 8.61 17.92 1.77
C PHE A 151 9.73 18.70 1.06
N ILE A 152 9.72 18.70 -0.27
CA ILE A 152 10.73 19.42 -1.08
C ILE A 152 10.75 20.90 -0.71
N HIS A 153 9.59 21.54 -0.65
CA HIS A 153 9.49 22.96 -0.36
C HIS A 153 9.82 23.30 1.10
N LEU A 154 9.41 22.48 2.05
CA LEU A 154 9.76 22.68 3.47
C LEU A 154 11.28 22.58 3.69
N ILE A 155 11.93 21.58 3.05
CA ILE A 155 13.40 21.43 3.07
C ILE A 155 14.08 22.63 2.43
N ALA A 156 13.57 23.11 1.28
CA ALA A 156 14.12 24.25 0.55
C ALA A 156 14.17 25.54 1.39
N ILE A 157 13.08 25.83 2.12
CA ILE A 157 12.93 27.07 2.89
C ILE A 157 13.44 26.98 4.32
N SER A 158 13.84 25.80 4.78
CA SER A 158 14.42 25.64 6.12
C SER A 158 15.76 26.38 6.25
N LEU A 159 15.98 26.98 7.40
CA LEU A 159 17.17 27.79 7.68
C LEU A 159 18.34 27.00 8.29
N TYR A 160 18.15 25.72 8.55
CA TYR A 160 19.20 24.85 9.07
C TYR A 160 20.29 24.59 8.02
N SER A 161 21.50 24.28 8.48
CA SER A 161 22.68 24.14 7.62
C SER A 161 22.78 22.76 6.97
N THR A 162 22.39 21.70 7.67
CA THR A 162 22.49 20.33 7.15
C THR A 162 21.19 19.85 6.55
N VAL A 163 21.25 18.96 5.56
CA VAL A 163 20.06 18.34 4.96
C VAL A 163 19.23 17.56 6.00
N VAL A 164 19.89 16.87 6.92
CA VAL A 164 19.20 16.10 7.96
C VAL A 164 18.42 17.02 8.91
N ASP A 165 19.01 18.15 9.32
CA ASP A 165 18.30 19.12 10.18
C ASP A 165 17.14 19.79 9.43
N ARG A 166 17.29 20.07 8.12
CA ARG A 166 16.22 20.59 7.25
C ARG A 166 15.09 19.58 7.12
N LEU A 167 15.41 18.29 6.97
CA LEU A 167 14.42 17.22 6.94
C LEU A 167 13.70 17.13 8.28
N ILE A 168 14.40 17.19 9.42
CA ILE A 168 13.78 17.20 10.76
C ILE A 168 12.83 18.40 10.90
N ASP A 169 13.24 19.57 10.45
CA ASP A 169 12.43 20.79 10.47
C ASP A 169 11.16 20.63 9.60
N ALA A 170 11.28 20.04 8.42
CA ALA A 170 10.16 19.72 7.56
C ALA A 170 9.20 18.71 8.23
N LEU A 171 9.75 17.62 8.80
CA LEU A 171 8.96 16.57 9.44
C LEU A 171 8.24 17.03 10.71
N ARG A 172 8.70 18.10 11.38
CA ARG A 172 7.98 18.72 12.50
C ARG A 172 6.73 19.48 12.08
N GLN A 173 6.63 19.88 10.83
CA GLN A 173 5.52 20.68 10.30
C GLN A 173 4.44 19.83 9.65
N VAL A 174 4.78 18.63 9.18
CA VAL A 174 3.82 17.74 8.54
C VAL A 174 3.01 16.94 9.55
N GLN A 175 1.77 16.65 9.19
CA GLN A 175 0.88 15.71 9.88
C GLN A 175 0.44 14.65 8.87
N GLY A 176 0.40 13.41 9.28
CA GLY A 176 0.02 12.30 8.41
C GLY A 176 0.90 11.07 8.64
N ALA A 177 0.61 10.04 7.86
CA ALA A 177 1.41 8.83 7.82
C ALA A 177 2.46 8.92 6.72
N TYR A 178 3.70 8.57 7.03
CA TYR A 178 4.75 8.51 6.03
C TYR A 178 5.82 7.47 6.34
N SER A 179 6.27 6.78 5.30
CA SER A 179 7.57 6.14 5.21
C SER A 179 8.30 6.74 4.04
N LEU A 180 9.39 7.45 4.31
CA LEU A 180 10.20 8.15 3.33
C LEU A 180 11.49 7.40 3.07
N VAL A 181 11.90 7.35 1.81
CA VAL A 181 13.25 6.99 1.40
C VAL A 181 13.77 8.10 0.50
N ALA A 182 14.86 8.72 0.92
CA ALA A 182 15.44 9.86 0.22
C ALA A 182 16.91 9.62 -0.08
N LEU A 183 17.35 10.19 -1.20
CA LEU A 183 18.74 10.19 -1.64
C LEU A 183 19.23 11.61 -1.71
N HIS A 184 20.32 11.89 -1.01
CA HIS A 184 21.05 13.14 -1.04
C HIS A 184 22.51 12.86 -1.40
N ASP A 185 23.23 13.86 -1.86
CA ASP A 185 24.66 13.73 -2.12
C ASP A 185 25.39 13.23 -0.85
N GLY A 186 25.93 12.01 -0.94
CA GLY A 186 26.65 11.34 0.15
C GLY A 186 25.79 10.55 1.15
N ALA A 187 24.47 10.44 1.02
CA ALA A 187 23.66 9.64 1.95
C ALA A 187 22.35 9.13 1.36
N LEU A 188 21.96 7.91 1.78
CA LEU A 188 20.59 7.39 1.71
C LEU A 188 19.92 7.61 3.06
N ILE A 189 18.72 8.19 3.07
CA ILE A 189 18.01 8.55 4.29
C ILE A 189 16.65 7.86 4.30
N GLY A 190 16.30 7.21 5.41
CA GLY A 190 14.97 6.71 5.70
C GLY A 190 14.33 7.49 6.82
N ALA A 191 13.02 7.72 6.77
CA ALA A 191 12.28 8.30 7.88
C ALA A 191 10.90 7.68 7.99
N ARG A 192 10.45 7.43 9.23
CA ARG A 192 9.14 6.87 9.51
C ARG A 192 8.37 7.80 10.45
N ASP A 193 7.06 7.95 10.22
CA ASP A 193 6.22 8.82 11.05
C ASP A 193 6.21 8.41 12.53
N VAL A 194 5.84 9.35 13.40
CA VAL A 194 5.92 9.17 14.85
C VAL A 194 4.98 8.12 15.44
N PHE A 195 4.00 7.65 14.67
CA PHE A 195 3.10 6.56 15.02
C PHE A 195 3.49 5.24 14.34
N GLY A 196 4.41 5.27 13.36
CA GLY A 196 4.86 4.11 12.61
C GLY A 196 3.73 3.47 11.78
N VAL A 197 2.85 4.29 11.18
CA VAL A 197 1.66 3.78 10.48
C VAL A 197 2.03 2.93 9.27
N ARG A 198 3.03 3.35 8.47
CA ARG A 198 3.49 2.63 7.29
C ARG A 198 4.75 1.83 7.55
N PRO A 199 4.93 0.67 6.90
CA PRO A 199 6.13 -0.15 7.09
C PRO A 199 7.37 0.47 6.43
N LEU A 200 8.53 0.27 7.06
CA LEU A 200 9.85 0.53 6.50
C LEU A 200 10.85 -0.39 7.17
N VAL A 201 11.64 -1.12 6.38
CA VAL A 201 12.62 -2.08 6.88
C VAL A 201 14.03 -1.77 6.38
N LEU A 202 15.02 -2.15 7.18
CA LEU A 202 16.45 -2.10 6.86
C LEU A 202 16.94 -3.49 6.52
N GLY A 203 17.63 -3.62 5.39
CA GLY A 203 18.38 -4.80 4.99
C GLY A 203 19.83 -4.50 4.65
N ARG A 204 20.64 -5.52 4.58
CA ARG A 204 22.05 -5.43 4.14
C ARG A 204 22.40 -6.53 3.16
N MET A 205 23.40 -6.25 2.32
CA MET A 205 24.00 -7.20 1.38
C MET A 205 25.52 -7.12 1.50
N GLY A 206 26.24 -8.21 1.23
CA GLY A 206 27.70 -8.24 1.30
C GLY A 206 28.22 -8.15 2.73
N GLY A 207 29.35 -7.45 2.92
CA GLY A 207 30.01 -7.32 4.23
C GLY A 207 30.85 -8.54 4.63
N THR A 208 31.11 -9.44 3.70
CA THR A 208 32.12 -10.50 3.84
C THR A 208 33.49 -10.01 3.36
N GLU A 209 34.55 -10.72 3.70
CA GLU A 209 35.92 -10.31 3.37
C GLU A 209 36.08 -9.98 1.87
N GLY A 210 36.41 -8.71 1.57
CA GLY A 210 36.59 -8.21 0.21
C GLY A 210 35.34 -7.73 -0.51
N VAL A 211 34.14 -7.86 0.09
CA VAL A 211 32.87 -7.37 -0.47
C VAL A 211 32.32 -6.22 0.38
N PRO A 212 32.20 -4.98 -0.18
CA PRO A 212 31.62 -3.87 0.56
C PRO A 212 30.20 -4.18 1.05
N THR A 213 29.84 -3.62 2.20
CA THR A 213 28.45 -3.70 2.68
C THR A 213 27.59 -2.74 1.89
N SER A 214 26.50 -3.26 1.31
CA SER A 214 25.42 -2.46 0.71
C SER A 214 24.22 -2.47 1.66
N TRP A 215 23.50 -1.34 1.73
CA TRP A 215 22.36 -1.18 2.60
C TRP A 215 21.09 -0.94 1.80
N VAL A 216 19.99 -1.50 2.28
CA VAL A 216 18.68 -1.42 1.62
C VAL A 216 17.65 -0.88 2.60
N LEU A 217 16.83 0.07 2.14
CA LEU A 217 15.60 0.52 2.81
C LEU A 217 14.42 0.21 1.90
N CYS A 218 13.39 -0.48 2.39
CA CYS A 218 12.21 -0.78 1.57
C CYS A 218 10.95 -0.96 2.42
N SER A 219 9.80 -0.97 1.76
CA SER A 219 8.51 -1.10 2.42
C SER A 219 8.30 -2.47 3.07
N GLU A 220 8.78 -3.58 2.46
CA GLU A 220 8.53 -4.94 2.93
C GLU A 220 9.74 -5.85 2.75
N THR A 221 9.82 -6.90 3.59
CA THR A 221 10.90 -7.89 3.56
C THR A 221 10.94 -8.70 2.27
N CYS A 222 9.82 -8.92 1.59
CA CYS A 222 9.80 -9.60 0.29
C CYS A 222 10.67 -8.91 -0.78
N ALA A 223 10.88 -7.59 -0.65
CA ALA A 223 11.80 -6.87 -1.53
C ALA A 223 13.27 -7.12 -1.17
N LEU A 224 13.58 -7.39 0.10
CA LEU A 224 14.91 -7.83 0.53
C LEU A 224 15.25 -9.19 -0.06
N ASP A 225 14.31 -10.14 0.03
CA ASP A 225 14.49 -11.51 -0.45
C ASP A 225 14.83 -11.56 -1.94
N ILE A 226 14.11 -10.75 -2.76
CA ILE A 226 14.34 -10.77 -4.22
C ILE A 226 15.69 -10.18 -4.63
N VAL A 227 16.22 -9.23 -3.85
CA VAL A 227 17.53 -8.64 -4.13
C VAL A 227 18.67 -9.36 -3.40
N GLY A 228 18.35 -10.40 -2.62
CA GLY A 228 19.32 -11.18 -1.84
C GLY A 228 19.89 -10.41 -0.64
N ALA A 229 19.12 -9.50 -0.07
CA ALA A 229 19.48 -8.76 1.13
C ALA A 229 19.00 -9.48 2.40
N GLU A 230 19.84 -9.50 3.43
CA GLU A 230 19.49 -9.98 4.75
C GLU A 230 18.67 -8.92 5.51
N PHE A 231 17.55 -9.31 6.11
CA PHE A 231 16.78 -8.43 7.00
C PHE A 231 17.57 -8.10 8.25
N VAL A 232 17.66 -6.83 8.59
CA VAL A 232 18.35 -6.35 9.80
C VAL A 232 17.34 -6.03 10.89
N ARG A 233 16.39 -5.14 10.60
CA ARG A 233 15.31 -4.74 11.52
C ARG A 233 14.26 -3.87 10.82
N ASP A 234 13.12 -3.73 11.46
CA ASP A 234 12.17 -2.66 11.15
C ASP A 234 12.76 -1.29 11.57
N ILE A 235 12.33 -0.22 10.89
CA ILE A 235 12.63 1.15 11.30
C ILE A 235 11.57 1.56 12.33
N ASP A 236 12.00 2.06 13.48
CA ASP A 236 11.09 2.42 14.57
C ASP A 236 10.22 3.64 14.23
N ALA A 237 9.08 3.76 14.91
CA ALA A 237 8.24 4.95 14.83
C ALA A 237 9.01 6.22 15.25
N GLY A 238 8.94 7.27 14.43
CA GLY A 238 9.64 8.53 14.62
C GLY A 238 11.16 8.48 14.41
N GLU A 239 11.69 7.39 13.86
CA GLU A 239 13.11 7.22 13.55
C GLU A 239 13.46 7.84 12.20
N ILE A 240 14.64 8.47 12.16
CA ILE A 240 15.35 8.83 10.93
C ILE A 240 16.64 8.03 10.90
N ILE A 241 16.86 7.27 9.84
CA ILE A 241 18.06 6.49 9.59
C ILE A 241 18.86 7.15 8.45
N ILE A 242 20.15 7.31 8.64
CA ILE A 242 21.08 7.89 7.69
C ILE A 242 22.14 6.84 7.37
N ILE A 243 22.34 6.56 6.10
CA ILE A 243 23.27 5.58 5.58
C ILE A 243 24.25 6.30 4.67
N ASP A 244 25.49 6.35 5.06
CA ASP A 244 26.60 6.98 4.33
C ASP A 244 27.83 6.06 4.27
N ASP A 245 28.94 6.55 3.77
CA ASP A 245 30.19 5.79 3.69
C ASP A 245 30.79 5.44 5.06
N LYS A 246 30.30 6.08 6.15
CA LYS A 246 30.70 5.76 7.54
C LYS A 246 29.84 4.65 8.15
N GLY A 247 28.75 4.29 7.49
CA GLY A 247 27.82 3.26 7.92
C GLY A 247 26.41 3.77 8.19
N VAL A 248 25.74 3.12 9.14
CA VAL A 248 24.33 3.38 9.49
C VAL A 248 24.24 4.17 10.79
N HIS A 249 23.56 5.31 10.74
CA HIS A 249 23.29 6.17 11.90
C HIS A 249 21.79 6.31 12.10
N SER A 250 21.33 6.28 13.34
CA SER A 250 19.92 6.42 13.69
C SER A 250 19.71 7.55 14.68
N ILE A 251 18.68 8.36 14.45
CA ILE A 251 18.26 9.43 15.35
C ILE A 251 16.73 9.40 15.55
N LYS A 252 16.26 9.78 16.72
CA LYS A 252 14.84 9.91 17.08
C LYS A 252 14.56 11.32 17.59
N PRO A 253 14.40 12.32 16.69
CA PRO A 253 14.34 13.73 17.05
C PRO A 253 12.95 14.18 17.54
N PHE A 254 11.97 13.28 17.59
CA PHE A 254 10.59 13.58 17.96
C PHE A 254 10.22 12.97 19.30
N ALA A 255 9.25 13.58 19.99
CA ALA A 255 8.67 12.98 21.19
C ALA A 255 7.98 11.65 20.83
N LYS A 256 8.26 10.61 21.63
CA LYS A 256 7.66 9.29 21.42
C LYS A 256 6.15 9.37 21.50
N GLN A 257 5.49 8.81 20.50
CA GLN A 257 4.05 8.58 20.44
C GLN A 257 3.74 7.10 20.64
N PRO A 258 2.49 6.72 20.96
CA PRO A 258 2.06 5.32 20.91
C PRO A 258 2.16 4.78 19.49
N ASP A 259 2.71 3.58 19.34
CA ASP A 259 2.77 2.92 18.05
C ASP A 259 1.35 2.64 17.52
N ARG A 260 1.13 2.90 16.22
CA ARG A 260 -0.16 2.77 15.53
C ARG A 260 0.03 2.20 14.13
N PHE A 261 0.71 1.04 14.06
CA PHE A 261 0.91 0.36 12.79
C PHE A 261 -0.43 0.01 12.12
N CYS A 262 -0.52 0.15 10.81
CA CYS A 262 -1.75 -0.12 10.07
C CYS A 262 -2.14 -1.60 10.17
N ILE A 263 -3.27 -1.91 10.80
CA ILE A 263 -3.74 -3.29 10.96
C ILE A 263 -4.11 -3.93 9.62
N PHE A 264 -4.47 -3.13 8.62
CA PHE A 264 -4.87 -3.59 7.29
C PHE A 264 -3.71 -4.18 6.47
N GLU A 265 -2.46 -3.87 6.85
CA GLU A 265 -1.27 -4.53 6.29
C GLU A 265 -1.32 -6.05 6.52
N TYR A 266 -1.76 -6.49 7.70
CA TYR A 266 -1.93 -7.92 7.99
C TYR A 266 -3.11 -8.55 7.27
N ILE A 267 -4.16 -7.79 6.98
CA ILE A 267 -5.38 -8.30 6.34
C ILE A 267 -5.15 -8.46 4.83
N TYR A 268 -4.60 -7.41 4.18
CA TYR A 268 -4.57 -7.34 2.72
C TYR A 268 -3.26 -6.84 2.12
N PHE A 269 -2.71 -5.67 2.56
CA PHE A 269 -1.69 -4.97 1.78
C PHE A 269 -0.35 -5.66 1.71
N ALA A 270 0.22 -6.05 2.86
CA ALA A 270 1.52 -6.73 2.84
C ALA A 270 1.43 -8.07 2.11
N ARG A 271 2.46 -8.41 1.36
CA ARG A 271 2.52 -9.73 0.71
C ARG A 271 2.50 -10.85 1.75
N PRO A 272 1.86 -11.98 1.45
CA PRO A 272 1.82 -13.10 2.40
C PRO A 272 3.18 -13.62 2.83
N ASP A 273 4.19 -13.53 1.96
CA ASP A 273 5.57 -13.93 2.21
C ASP A 273 6.40 -12.90 3.00
N SER A 274 5.83 -11.72 3.30
CA SER A 274 6.48 -10.70 4.10
C SER A 274 6.38 -10.95 5.62
N VAL A 275 7.39 -10.45 6.34
CA VAL A 275 7.37 -10.26 7.79
C VAL A 275 7.27 -8.76 8.07
N VAL A 276 6.28 -8.33 8.84
CA VAL A 276 6.00 -6.92 9.13
C VAL A 276 5.90 -6.75 10.64
N GLU A 277 6.63 -5.77 11.21
CA GLU A 277 6.71 -5.58 12.66
C GLU A 277 7.03 -6.90 13.40
N GLY A 278 7.96 -7.66 12.86
CA GLY A 278 8.36 -8.96 13.41
C GLY A 278 7.30 -10.07 13.30
N THR A 279 6.19 -9.85 12.59
CA THR A 279 5.07 -10.79 12.51
C THR A 279 4.88 -11.31 11.08
N PRO A 280 4.95 -12.65 10.83
CA PRO A 280 4.71 -13.23 9.52
C PRO A 280 3.27 -13.01 9.05
N VAL A 281 3.10 -12.41 7.86
CA VAL A 281 1.79 -12.05 7.32
C VAL A 281 0.94 -13.28 7.01
N TYR A 282 1.51 -14.30 6.37
CA TYR A 282 0.80 -15.52 5.99
C TYR A 282 0.17 -16.23 7.20
N GLU A 283 0.98 -16.47 8.25
CA GLU A 283 0.49 -17.12 9.47
C GLU A 283 -0.54 -16.27 10.22
N THR A 284 -0.39 -14.96 10.16
CA THR A 284 -1.37 -14.04 10.74
C THR A 284 -2.72 -14.12 10.03
N ARG A 285 -2.74 -14.15 8.69
CA ARG A 285 -3.99 -14.33 7.93
C ARG A 285 -4.65 -15.68 8.20
N LYS A 286 -3.87 -16.75 8.41
CA LYS A 286 -4.43 -18.03 8.84
C LYS A 286 -5.07 -17.93 10.22
N ARG A 287 -4.42 -17.28 11.20
CA ARG A 287 -5.00 -17.06 12.53
C ARG A 287 -6.27 -16.21 12.46
N ILE A 288 -6.32 -15.19 11.58
CA ILE A 288 -7.53 -14.40 11.33
C ILE A 288 -8.66 -15.31 10.83
N GLY A 289 -8.37 -16.20 9.87
CA GLY A 289 -9.35 -17.18 9.37
C GLY A 289 -9.84 -18.16 10.43
N ALA A 290 -8.95 -18.65 11.29
CA ALA A 290 -9.33 -19.53 12.41
C ALA A 290 -10.23 -18.80 13.42
N GLU A 291 -9.91 -17.55 13.78
CA GLU A 291 -10.74 -16.75 14.67
C GLU A 291 -12.11 -16.44 14.06
N LEU A 292 -12.14 -16.14 12.75
CA LEU A 292 -13.39 -15.94 12.01
C LEU A 292 -14.28 -17.20 12.03
N ALA A 293 -13.70 -18.41 11.95
CA ALA A 293 -14.45 -19.66 12.08
C ALA A 293 -15.03 -19.86 13.49
N ARG A 294 -14.29 -19.50 14.54
CA ARG A 294 -14.78 -19.54 15.93
C ARG A 294 -15.95 -18.61 16.17
N GLU A 295 -15.89 -17.40 15.59
CA GLU A 295 -16.94 -16.40 15.78
C GLU A 295 -18.18 -16.61 14.91
N SER A 296 -18.01 -17.22 13.72
CA SER A 296 -19.07 -17.26 12.71
C SER A 296 -19.18 -18.59 11.98
N GLY A 297 -19.05 -19.69 12.72
CA GLY A 297 -19.26 -21.06 12.17
C GLY A 297 -20.65 -21.23 11.55
N VAL A 298 -20.72 -22.00 10.46
CA VAL A 298 -21.96 -22.37 9.76
C VAL A 298 -21.78 -23.76 9.18
N GLU A 299 -22.86 -24.52 9.10
CA GLU A 299 -22.85 -25.82 8.41
C GLU A 299 -22.66 -25.63 6.90
N ALA A 300 -21.64 -26.26 6.36
CA ALA A 300 -21.33 -26.23 4.94
C ALA A 300 -20.48 -27.44 4.52
N ASP A 301 -20.39 -27.66 3.23
CA ASP A 301 -19.68 -28.78 2.65
C ASP A 301 -18.26 -28.45 2.21
N VAL A 302 -17.97 -27.17 1.99
CA VAL A 302 -16.68 -26.73 1.48
C VAL A 302 -16.38 -25.26 1.83
N VAL A 303 -15.10 -24.97 2.14
CA VAL A 303 -14.56 -23.62 2.28
C VAL A 303 -13.80 -23.27 1.01
N VAL A 304 -14.16 -22.15 0.40
CA VAL A 304 -13.60 -21.66 -0.88
C VAL A 304 -13.03 -20.26 -0.69
N PRO A 305 -11.76 -20.01 -1.01
CA PRO A 305 -11.20 -18.67 -0.99
C PRO A 305 -11.68 -17.82 -2.16
N VAL A 306 -11.83 -16.53 -1.95
CA VAL A 306 -11.81 -15.55 -3.03
C VAL A 306 -10.34 -15.28 -3.36
N PRO A 307 -9.84 -15.70 -4.54
CA PRO A 307 -8.43 -15.60 -4.84
C PRO A 307 -7.99 -14.15 -5.16
N ASP A 308 -6.72 -13.77 -4.85
CA ASP A 308 -5.71 -14.55 -4.14
C ASP A 308 -5.70 -14.20 -2.65
N SER A 309 -6.24 -13.05 -2.26
CA SER A 309 -6.16 -12.46 -0.91
C SER A 309 -6.83 -13.30 0.18
N GLY A 310 -7.96 -13.94 -0.15
CA GLY A 310 -8.70 -14.79 0.80
C GLY A 310 -8.06 -16.15 1.09
N VAL A 311 -7.04 -16.58 0.33
CA VAL A 311 -6.50 -17.95 0.42
C VAL A 311 -5.98 -18.31 1.83
N PRO A 312 -5.08 -17.53 2.47
CA PRO A 312 -4.58 -17.92 3.79
C PRO A 312 -5.66 -17.90 4.87
N ALA A 313 -6.59 -16.94 4.83
CA ALA A 313 -7.72 -16.88 5.77
C ALA A 313 -8.68 -18.07 5.58
N ALA A 314 -8.98 -18.44 4.33
CA ALA A 314 -9.79 -19.62 4.05
C ALA A 314 -9.15 -20.92 4.54
N MET A 315 -7.82 -21.05 4.39
CA MET A 315 -7.10 -22.21 4.96
C MET A 315 -7.21 -22.25 6.49
N GLY A 316 -7.05 -21.10 7.17
CA GLY A 316 -7.22 -21.02 8.61
C GLY A 316 -8.64 -21.35 9.05
N TYR A 317 -9.64 -20.83 8.34
CA TYR A 317 -11.06 -21.13 8.57
C TYR A 317 -11.35 -22.63 8.41
N ALA A 318 -10.88 -23.24 7.33
CA ALA A 318 -11.10 -24.67 7.05
C ALA A 318 -10.48 -25.56 8.11
N VAL A 319 -9.25 -25.30 8.53
CA VAL A 319 -8.57 -26.05 9.59
C VAL A 319 -9.33 -25.96 10.91
N GLU A 320 -9.79 -24.78 11.30
CA GLU A 320 -10.50 -24.56 12.57
C GLU A 320 -11.90 -25.15 12.57
N SER A 321 -12.64 -25.00 11.45
CA SER A 321 -14.02 -25.53 11.33
C SER A 321 -14.08 -27.03 11.04
N GLY A 322 -12.99 -27.65 10.58
CA GLY A 322 -12.98 -29.04 10.10
C GLY A 322 -13.68 -29.25 8.75
N ILE A 323 -14.09 -28.16 8.07
CA ILE A 323 -14.72 -28.22 6.75
C ILE A 323 -13.63 -28.24 5.67
N PRO A 324 -13.74 -29.11 4.63
CA PRO A 324 -12.72 -29.21 3.59
C PRO A 324 -12.46 -27.87 2.86
N PHE A 325 -11.20 -27.57 2.61
CA PHE A 325 -10.75 -26.44 1.77
C PHE A 325 -10.67 -26.90 0.32
N GLU A 326 -11.26 -26.11 -0.61
CA GLU A 326 -11.21 -26.39 -2.03
C GLU A 326 -11.04 -25.10 -2.85
N LEU A 327 -10.32 -25.20 -3.97
CA LEU A 327 -10.22 -24.13 -4.96
C LEU A 327 -11.48 -24.09 -5.85
N GLY A 328 -12.59 -23.68 -5.29
CA GLY A 328 -13.87 -23.53 -6.01
C GLY A 328 -13.88 -22.33 -6.96
N ILE A 329 -12.94 -21.39 -6.81
CA ILE A 329 -12.73 -20.25 -7.70
C ILE A 329 -11.26 -20.27 -8.14
N ILE A 330 -11.04 -20.21 -9.46
CA ILE A 330 -9.70 -20.16 -10.06
C ILE A 330 -9.48 -18.80 -10.68
N ARG A 331 -8.34 -18.16 -10.35
CA ARG A 331 -7.92 -16.93 -10.99
C ARG A 331 -7.20 -17.21 -12.31
N ASN A 332 -7.54 -16.46 -13.34
CA ASN A 332 -6.83 -16.50 -14.60
C ASN A 332 -5.65 -15.50 -14.57
N HIS A 333 -4.43 -16.01 -14.46
CA HIS A 333 -3.20 -15.20 -14.38
C HIS A 333 -2.81 -14.55 -15.72
N TYR A 334 -3.39 -14.99 -16.85
CA TYR A 334 -3.07 -14.47 -18.19
C TYR A 334 -3.93 -13.27 -18.61
N VAL A 335 -4.93 -12.90 -17.81
CA VAL A 335 -5.74 -11.69 -18.05
C VAL A 335 -5.00 -10.49 -17.49
N GLY A 336 -4.18 -9.85 -18.33
CA GLY A 336 -3.56 -8.57 -18.03
C GLY A 336 -4.55 -7.41 -18.21
N ARG A 337 -4.14 -6.19 -17.76
CA ARG A 337 -4.91 -4.92 -17.91
C ARG A 337 -5.10 -4.47 -19.37
N THR A 338 -4.59 -5.20 -20.35
CA THR A 338 -4.53 -4.82 -21.77
C THR A 338 -5.77 -5.15 -22.58
N PHE A 339 -6.83 -5.75 -22.00
CA PHE A 339 -8.09 -5.90 -22.72
C PHE A 339 -8.86 -4.57 -22.66
N ILE A 340 -8.74 -3.77 -23.74
CA ILE A 340 -9.61 -2.61 -23.98
C ILE A 340 -11.01 -3.18 -24.28
N GLU A 341 -11.93 -3.01 -23.37
CA GLU A 341 -13.31 -3.49 -23.48
C GLU A 341 -14.14 -2.47 -24.26
N PRO A 342 -14.54 -2.76 -25.50
CA PRO A 342 -15.19 -1.77 -26.36
C PRO A 342 -16.68 -1.54 -26.05
N THR A 343 -17.31 -2.34 -25.19
CA THR A 343 -18.77 -2.21 -24.88
C THR A 343 -19.10 -2.52 -23.42
N ASP A 344 -20.21 -1.96 -22.89
CA ASP A 344 -20.70 -2.22 -21.54
C ASP A 344 -21.02 -3.69 -21.28
N GLN A 345 -21.44 -4.44 -22.30
CA GLN A 345 -21.68 -5.89 -22.19
C GLN A 345 -20.40 -6.68 -21.91
N ILE A 346 -19.26 -6.27 -22.44
CA ILE A 346 -17.97 -6.91 -22.20
C ILE A 346 -17.43 -6.55 -20.81
N ARG A 347 -17.72 -5.36 -20.28
CA ARG A 347 -17.37 -4.99 -18.90
C ARG A 347 -18.00 -5.90 -17.85
N HIS A 348 -19.22 -6.41 -18.08
CA HIS A 348 -19.82 -7.43 -17.22
C HIS A 348 -19.09 -8.78 -17.25
N LEU A 349 -18.33 -9.06 -18.32
CA LEU A 349 -17.49 -10.23 -18.44
C LEU A 349 -16.13 -10.09 -17.73
N GLY A 350 -15.71 -8.88 -17.33
CA GLY A 350 -14.40 -8.62 -16.74
C GLY A 350 -14.10 -9.45 -15.48
N VAL A 351 -15.08 -9.66 -14.59
CA VAL A 351 -14.92 -10.57 -13.44
C VAL A 351 -14.83 -12.03 -13.91
N LYS A 352 -15.61 -12.43 -14.91
CA LYS A 352 -15.55 -13.79 -15.49
C LYS A 352 -14.23 -14.06 -16.23
N LEU A 353 -13.58 -13.03 -16.76
CA LEU A 353 -12.25 -13.16 -17.37
C LEU A 353 -11.17 -13.37 -16.29
N LYS A 354 -11.28 -12.67 -15.15
CA LYS A 354 -10.32 -12.78 -14.04
C LYS A 354 -10.53 -14.01 -13.19
N HIS A 355 -11.79 -14.45 -12.99
CA HIS A 355 -12.15 -15.55 -12.10
C HIS A 355 -13.09 -16.53 -12.80
N SER A 356 -12.85 -17.82 -12.62
CA SER A 356 -13.68 -18.90 -13.12
C SER A 356 -14.13 -19.81 -11.98
N ALA A 357 -15.42 -20.11 -11.92
CA ALA A 357 -15.95 -21.05 -10.96
C ALA A 357 -15.61 -22.50 -11.36
N ASN A 358 -15.09 -23.28 -10.42
CA ASN A 358 -14.82 -24.70 -10.59
C ASN A 358 -16.09 -25.50 -10.30
N ARG A 359 -16.96 -25.65 -11.33
CA ARG A 359 -18.27 -26.27 -11.21
C ARG A 359 -18.26 -27.61 -10.47
N PRO A 360 -17.38 -28.60 -10.77
CA PRO A 360 -17.35 -29.88 -10.07
C PRO A 360 -17.14 -29.76 -8.57
N MET A 361 -16.49 -28.68 -8.10
CA MET A 361 -16.25 -28.43 -6.67
C MET A 361 -17.40 -27.70 -5.98
N LEU A 362 -18.33 -27.10 -6.74
CA LEU A 362 -19.38 -26.23 -6.22
C LEU A 362 -20.79 -26.80 -6.37
N GLU A 363 -21.05 -27.61 -7.42
CA GLU A 363 -22.39 -28.08 -7.77
C GLU A 363 -23.04 -28.89 -6.65
N GLY A 364 -24.24 -28.47 -6.22
CA GLY A 364 -25.01 -29.06 -5.15
C GLY A 364 -24.51 -28.84 -3.73
N LYS A 365 -23.39 -28.12 -3.55
CA LYS A 365 -22.74 -27.90 -2.23
C LYS A 365 -23.20 -26.62 -1.56
N ARG A 366 -23.18 -26.63 -0.23
CA ARG A 366 -23.23 -25.46 0.63
C ARG A 366 -21.80 -24.93 0.75
N VAL A 367 -21.57 -23.70 0.29
CA VAL A 367 -20.24 -23.12 0.11
C VAL A 367 -20.00 -21.97 1.09
N ILE A 368 -18.88 -22.02 1.80
CA ILE A 368 -18.36 -20.86 2.54
C ILE A 368 -17.35 -20.15 1.65
N LEU A 369 -17.65 -18.91 1.24
CA LEU A 369 -16.70 -18.02 0.57
C LEU A 369 -15.97 -17.18 1.61
N VAL A 370 -14.63 -17.26 1.62
CA VAL A 370 -13.80 -16.42 2.50
C VAL A 370 -13.08 -15.36 1.67
N ASP A 371 -13.30 -14.08 2.01
CA ASP A 371 -12.64 -12.92 1.40
C ASP A 371 -11.98 -12.03 2.46
N ASP A 372 -11.10 -11.13 2.04
CA ASP A 372 -10.40 -10.22 2.93
C ASP A 372 -11.30 -9.08 3.43
N SER A 373 -12.05 -8.45 2.54
CA SER A 373 -12.85 -7.25 2.85
C SER A 373 -13.97 -7.02 1.84
N ILE A 374 -14.98 -6.24 2.25
CA ILE A 374 -16.02 -5.71 1.36
C ILE A 374 -15.98 -4.18 1.45
N VAL A 375 -15.85 -3.52 0.30
CA VAL A 375 -15.85 -2.06 0.20
C VAL A 375 -17.20 -1.54 -0.28
N ARG A 376 -17.56 -1.79 -1.56
CA ARG A 376 -18.84 -1.40 -2.17
C ARG A 376 -19.80 -2.57 -2.37
N GLY A 377 -19.32 -3.80 -2.31
CA GLY A 377 -20.08 -5.04 -2.48
C GLY A 377 -20.33 -5.46 -3.93
N THR A 378 -19.88 -4.71 -4.92
CA THR A 378 -20.12 -5.01 -6.35
C THR A 378 -19.34 -6.23 -6.80
N THR A 379 -18.06 -6.37 -6.41
CA THR A 379 -17.24 -7.55 -6.70
C THR A 379 -17.76 -8.78 -5.97
N SER A 380 -18.07 -8.65 -4.70
CA SER A 380 -18.63 -9.75 -3.88
C SER A 380 -19.92 -10.29 -4.48
N LYS A 381 -20.83 -9.40 -4.93
CA LYS A 381 -22.06 -9.79 -5.62
C LYS A 381 -21.79 -10.60 -6.89
N LYS A 382 -20.88 -10.13 -7.76
CA LYS A 382 -20.52 -10.84 -9.01
C LYS A 382 -19.90 -12.22 -8.74
N ILE A 383 -19.08 -12.33 -7.69
CA ILE A 383 -18.48 -13.61 -7.26
C ILE A 383 -19.59 -14.57 -6.77
N VAL A 384 -20.53 -14.11 -5.95
CA VAL A 384 -21.65 -14.91 -5.47
C VAL A 384 -22.54 -15.37 -6.62
N GLU A 385 -22.89 -14.48 -7.54
CA GLU A 385 -23.63 -14.81 -8.76
C GLU A 385 -22.92 -15.89 -9.59
N MET A 386 -21.59 -15.80 -9.73
CA MET A 386 -20.78 -16.79 -10.45
C MET A 386 -20.80 -18.17 -9.75
N VAL A 387 -20.68 -18.21 -8.42
CA VAL A 387 -20.69 -19.44 -7.62
C VAL A 387 -22.08 -20.09 -7.64
N ARG A 388 -23.15 -19.30 -7.55
CA ARG A 388 -24.53 -19.80 -7.70
C ARG A 388 -24.80 -20.34 -9.11
N ALA A 389 -24.33 -19.64 -10.15
CA ALA A 389 -24.45 -20.12 -11.52
C ALA A 389 -23.65 -21.42 -11.79
N ALA A 390 -22.65 -21.72 -10.97
CA ALA A 390 -21.94 -22.99 -10.97
C ALA A 390 -22.68 -24.12 -10.25
N GLY A 391 -23.85 -23.85 -9.62
CA GLY A 391 -24.72 -24.83 -9.01
C GLY A 391 -24.60 -24.98 -7.51
N ALA A 392 -23.95 -24.05 -6.80
CA ALA A 392 -23.95 -24.07 -5.33
C ALA A 392 -25.38 -23.97 -4.77
N SER A 393 -25.71 -24.81 -3.79
CA SER A 393 -27.04 -24.86 -3.14
C SER A 393 -27.20 -23.71 -2.14
N GLU A 394 -26.16 -23.41 -1.39
CA GLU A 394 -26.08 -22.29 -0.45
C GLU A 394 -24.74 -21.61 -0.57
N VAL A 395 -24.71 -20.29 -0.31
CA VAL A 395 -23.48 -19.48 -0.33
C VAL A 395 -23.41 -18.62 0.93
N HIS A 396 -22.47 -18.91 1.80
CA HIS A 396 -22.20 -18.19 3.03
C HIS A 396 -20.93 -17.39 2.87
N MET A 397 -20.94 -16.07 3.12
CA MET A 397 -19.75 -15.23 2.99
C MET A 397 -19.16 -14.91 4.36
N ARG A 398 -17.85 -15.06 4.48
CA ARG A 398 -17.06 -14.83 5.70
C ARG A 398 -15.92 -13.89 5.39
N ILE A 399 -15.88 -12.73 6.06
CA ILE A 399 -14.95 -11.66 5.77
C ILE A 399 -13.90 -11.56 6.88
N SER A 400 -12.64 -11.66 6.48
CA SER A 400 -11.50 -11.68 7.40
C SER A 400 -11.04 -10.30 7.89
N SER A 401 -11.79 -9.24 7.58
CA SER A 401 -11.71 -7.93 8.24
C SER A 401 -13.00 -7.61 9.00
N PRO A 402 -12.97 -6.67 9.96
CA PRO A 402 -14.18 -6.01 10.44
C PRO A 402 -14.85 -5.18 9.33
N PRO A 403 -16.14 -4.78 9.49
CA PRO A 403 -16.81 -3.92 8.52
C PRO A 403 -16.08 -2.58 8.33
N THR A 404 -15.76 -2.23 7.10
CA THR A 404 -15.13 -0.95 6.77
C THR A 404 -16.18 0.16 6.72
N THR A 405 -16.19 1.01 7.73
CA THR A 405 -17.21 2.06 7.92
C THR A 405 -16.67 3.48 7.74
N HIS A 406 -15.36 3.66 7.66
CA HIS A 406 -14.69 4.95 7.54
C HIS A 406 -13.62 4.93 6.45
N SER A 407 -13.43 6.09 5.79
CA SER A 407 -12.36 6.26 4.79
C SER A 407 -10.99 6.31 5.47
N CYS A 408 -9.96 5.85 4.78
CA CYS A 408 -8.58 6.01 5.21
C CYS A 408 -8.04 7.39 4.79
N TYR A 409 -7.25 8.02 5.67
CA TYR A 409 -6.55 9.28 5.39
C TYR A 409 -5.03 9.14 5.51
N TYR A 410 -4.53 7.90 5.60
CA TYR A 410 -3.12 7.60 5.87
C TYR A 410 -2.44 6.85 4.72
N GLY A 411 -3.02 6.96 3.51
CA GLY A 411 -2.38 6.49 2.27
C GLY A 411 -3.10 5.36 1.55
N ILE A 412 -4.19 4.79 2.11
CA ILE A 412 -5.03 3.82 1.39
C ILE A 412 -6.10 4.59 0.62
N ASP A 413 -6.22 4.31 -0.68
CA ASP A 413 -7.35 4.85 -1.46
C ASP A 413 -8.63 4.12 -1.06
N THR A 414 -9.48 4.84 -0.35
CA THR A 414 -10.80 4.36 0.06
C THR A 414 -11.85 5.31 -0.49
N PRO A 415 -13.01 4.79 -0.92
CA PRO A 415 -14.13 5.64 -1.33
C PRO A 415 -14.55 6.59 -0.20
N GLU A 416 -15.24 7.67 -0.58
CA GLU A 416 -15.97 8.50 0.39
C GLU A 416 -16.89 7.63 1.24
N ARG A 417 -17.04 7.96 2.53
CA ARG A 417 -17.80 7.19 3.51
C ARG A 417 -19.19 6.78 3.01
N GLY A 418 -19.90 7.67 2.30
CA GLY A 418 -21.23 7.40 1.76
C GLY A 418 -21.27 6.32 0.65
N LYS A 419 -20.12 5.90 0.12
CA LYS A 419 -19.98 4.84 -0.88
C LYS A 419 -19.52 3.50 -0.26
N LEU A 420 -19.21 3.49 1.03
CA LEU A 420 -18.84 2.27 1.77
C LEU A 420 -20.12 1.51 2.13
N LEU A 421 -20.21 0.25 1.74
CA LEU A 421 -21.42 -0.56 1.95
C LEU A 421 -21.76 -0.67 3.44
N ALA A 422 -20.76 -0.96 4.28
CA ALA A 422 -20.92 -1.12 5.73
C ALA A 422 -21.14 0.21 6.48
N ALA A 423 -20.92 1.37 5.83
CA ALA A 423 -21.25 2.68 6.42
C ALA A 423 -22.72 3.09 6.19
N THR A 424 -23.39 2.45 5.23
CA THR A 424 -24.72 2.83 4.75
C THR A 424 -25.80 1.74 4.95
N HIS A 425 -25.39 0.49 5.19
CA HIS A 425 -26.28 -0.65 5.31
C HIS A 425 -25.92 -1.50 6.54
N ASP A 426 -26.91 -2.10 7.15
CA ASP A 426 -26.70 -3.13 8.17
C ASP A 426 -26.33 -4.48 7.54
N LEU A 427 -25.97 -5.45 8.38
CA LEU A 427 -25.49 -6.76 7.95
C LEU A 427 -26.51 -7.54 7.12
N GLU A 428 -27.79 -7.45 7.49
CA GLU A 428 -28.88 -8.13 6.79
C GLU A 428 -29.12 -7.52 5.40
N GLN A 429 -29.11 -6.20 5.33
CA GLN A 429 -29.22 -5.46 4.05
C GLN A 429 -28.04 -5.78 3.13
N MET A 430 -26.81 -5.80 3.68
CA MET A 430 -25.60 -6.16 2.93
C MET A 430 -25.70 -7.60 2.38
N ALA A 431 -26.12 -8.56 3.18
CA ALA A 431 -26.31 -9.95 2.75
C ALA A 431 -27.30 -10.05 1.57
N LYS A 432 -28.41 -9.30 1.64
CA LYS A 432 -29.41 -9.23 0.56
C LYS A 432 -28.85 -8.59 -0.72
N ILE A 433 -28.07 -7.51 -0.60
CA ILE A 433 -27.46 -6.79 -1.74
C ILE A 433 -26.46 -7.71 -2.47
N ILE A 434 -25.63 -8.42 -1.70
CA ILE A 434 -24.62 -9.32 -2.22
C ILE A 434 -25.25 -10.63 -2.76
N GLY A 435 -26.38 -11.06 -2.17
CA GLY A 435 -27.13 -12.25 -2.59
C GLY A 435 -26.67 -13.53 -1.92
N VAL A 436 -26.15 -13.45 -0.68
CA VAL A 436 -25.71 -14.60 0.11
C VAL A 436 -26.77 -15.06 1.11
N ASP A 437 -26.71 -16.33 1.51
CA ASP A 437 -27.61 -16.92 2.52
C ASP A 437 -27.21 -16.47 3.93
N SER A 438 -25.91 -16.22 4.17
CA SER A 438 -25.44 -15.55 5.38
C SER A 438 -24.14 -14.77 5.13
N LEU A 439 -23.99 -13.65 5.83
CA LEU A 439 -22.79 -12.82 5.84
C LEU A 439 -22.31 -12.65 7.28
N ALA A 440 -21.00 -12.81 7.50
CA ALA A 440 -20.39 -12.45 8.76
C ALA A 440 -18.97 -11.90 8.53
N TYR A 441 -18.58 -11.01 9.42
CA TYR A 441 -17.24 -10.42 9.51
C TYR A 441 -16.56 -10.92 10.78
N ILE A 442 -15.22 -10.94 10.78
CA ILE A 442 -14.50 -11.07 12.04
C ILE A 442 -14.80 -9.86 12.92
N SER A 443 -14.94 -10.06 14.22
CA SER A 443 -15.04 -8.92 15.13
C SER A 443 -13.72 -8.18 15.25
N LEU A 444 -13.75 -6.90 15.64
CA LEU A 444 -12.53 -6.14 15.88
C LEU A 444 -11.67 -6.78 16.96
N ASP A 445 -12.28 -7.29 18.05
CA ASP A 445 -11.58 -8.01 19.10
C ASP A 445 -11.01 -9.35 18.60
N GLY A 446 -11.71 -10.06 17.72
CA GLY A 446 -11.23 -11.27 17.07
C GLY A 446 -10.00 -11.00 16.20
N LEU A 447 -10.00 -9.91 15.46
CA LEU A 447 -8.83 -9.47 14.70
C LEU A 447 -7.63 -9.20 15.61
N TYR A 448 -7.84 -8.50 16.73
CA TYR A 448 -6.79 -8.26 17.71
C TYR A 448 -6.29 -9.56 18.35
N ARG A 449 -7.18 -10.54 18.67
CA ARG A 449 -6.79 -11.87 19.18
C ARG A 449 -5.93 -12.63 18.16
N ALA A 450 -6.27 -12.59 16.90
CA ALA A 450 -5.47 -13.20 15.83
C ALA A 450 -4.06 -12.60 15.73
N LEU A 451 -3.89 -11.34 16.14
CA LEU A 451 -2.61 -10.61 16.23
C LEU A 451 -1.93 -10.77 17.61
N GLY A 452 -2.40 -11.67 18.47
CA GLY A 452 -1.79 -11.97 19.77
C GLY A 452 -2.10 -10.96 20.87
N LYS A 453 -3.15 -10.14 20.71
CA LYS A 453 -3.66 -9.22 21.74
C LYS A 453 -4.97 -9.79 22.35
N PRO A 454 -5.31 -9.47 23.59
CA PRO A 454 -6.54 -10.00 24.21
C PRO A 454 -7.83 -9.45 23.56
N GLY A 455 -7.76 -8.30 22.92
CA GLY A 455 -8.80 -7.54 22.28
C GLY A 455 -8.32 -6.11 22.03
N ARG A 456 -9.21 -5.23 21.54
CA ARG A 456 -8.91 -3.81 21.34
C ARG A 456 -8.98 -3.04 22.66
N ASP A 457 -7.88 -2.46 23.07
CA ASP A 457 -7.88 -1.46 24.14
C ASP A 457 -8.35 -0.11 23.55
N THR A 458 -9.53 0.37 23.94
CA THR A 458 -10.10 1.62 23.43
C THR A 458 -9.34 2.86 23.89
N ALA A 459 -8.64 2.79 25.04
CA ALA A 459 -7.83 3.90 25.56
C ALA A 459 -6.44 3.96 24.91
N LYS A 460 -5.88 2.79 24.56
CA LYS A 460 -4.55 2.67 23.95
C LYS A 460 -4.55 1.58 22.87
N PRO A 461 -5.23 1.81 21.72
CA PRO A 461 -5.22 0.83 20.64
C PRO A 461 -3.80 0.54 20.18
N ALA A 462 -3.48 -0.74 19.96
CA ALA A 462 -2.14 -1.16 19.54
C ALA A 462 -1.87 -0.95 18.04
N TYR A 463 -2.93 -0.70 17.26
CA TYR A 463 -2.86 -0.56 15.80
C TYR A 463 -3.66 0.65 15.33
N CYS A 464 -3.38 1.14 14.12
CA CYS A 464 -4.29 1.99 13.36
C CYS A 464 -5.40 1.10 12.77
N ASP A 465 -6.61 1.26 13.29
CA ASP A 465 -7.83 0.56 12.88
C ASP A 465 -8.95 1.56 12.50
N ALA A 466 -8.56 2.78 12.13
CA ALA A 466 -9.45 3.90 11.86
C ALA A 466 -10.49 3.63 10.76
N CYS A 467 -10.15 2.80 9.76
CA CYS A 467 -11.09 2.38 8.71
C CYS A 467 -12.29 1.58 9.26
N PHE A 468 -12.16 0.95 10.42
CA PHE A 468 -13.22 0.22 11.10
C PHE A 468 -13.91 1.06 12.18
N THR A 469 -13.16 1.89 12.91
CA THR A 469 -13.60 2.55 14.14
C THR A 469 -13.84 4.05 14.02
N GLY A 470 -13.18 4.73 13.05
CA GLY A 470 -13.13 6.19 13.00
C GLY A 470 -12.18 6.82 14.02
N ASP A 471 -11.38 6.02 14.73
CA ASP A 471 -10.39 6.49 15.71
C ASP A 471 -9.06 6.82 15.02
N TYR A 472 -8.94 8.05 14.53
CA TYR A 472 -7.77 8.53 13.82
C TYR A 472 -6.71 9.05 14.78
N ALA A 473 -5.53 8.40 14.83
CA ALA A 473 -4.42 8.79 15.72
C ALA A 473 -3.80 10.15 15.34
N ILE A 474 -3.88 10.54 14.07
CA ILE A 474 -3.34 11.80 13.56
C ILE A 474 -4.51 12.71 13.16
N PRO A 475 -4.50 14.00 13.54
CA PRO A 475 -5.58 14.94 13.20
C PRO A 475 -5.81 15.02 11.68
N LEU A 476 -7.08 15.12 11.28
CA LEU A 476 -7.52 15.27 9.89
C LEU A 476 -7.69 16.75 9.53
N SER A 477 -6.62 17.53 9.60
CA SER A 477 -6.65 19.00 9.51
C SER A 477 -7.26 19.51 8.21
N ASP A 478 -6.91 18.90 7.06
CA ASP A 478 -7.45 19.31 5.75
C ASP A 478 -8.90 18.85 5.54
N ALA A 479 -9.31 17.71 6.07
CA ALA A 479 -10.67 17.22 5.95
C ALA A 479 -11.67 18.07 6.76
N GLN A 480 -11.24 18.58 7.91
CA GLN A 480 -12.03 19.49 8.75
C GLN A 480 -12.17 20.89 8.11
N ALA A 481 -11.16 21.34 7.34
CA ALA A 481 -11.19 22.60 6.64
C ALA A 481 -12.01 22.58 5.32
N ASN A 482 -12.26 21.40 4.76
CA ASN A 482 -12.94 21.20 3.47
C ASN A 482 -14.47 21.14 3.56
N SER A 483 -15.09 21.42 4.71
CA SER A 483 -16.52 21.72 4.72
C SER A 483 -16.87 22.98 3.86
N ASP A 484 -15.85 23.78 3.51
CA ASP A 484 -15.99 24.97 2.65
C ASP A 484 -14.87 25.03 1.59
N ARG A 485 -15.17 24.50 0.39
CA ARG A 485 -14.43 24.66 -0.87
C ARG A 485 -13.29 23.67 -1.17
N GLN A 486 -13.63 22.68 -1.96
CA GLN A 486 -12.71 22.00 -2.86
C GLN A 486 -11.97 23.03 -3.74
N LEU A 487 -10.69 23.27 -3.46
CA LEU A 487 -9.87 24.07 -4.36
C LEU A 487 -9.54 23.21 -5.59
N SER A 488 -10.25 23.45 -6.66
CA SER A 488 -9.82 23.07 -8.00
C SER A 488 -8.48 23.76 -8.28
N LEU A 489 -7.38 23.05 -8.12
CA LEU A 489 -6.08 23.48 -8.61
C LEU A 489 -6.01 23.18 -10.09
N LEU A 490 -6.34 24.23 -10.90
CA LEU A 490 -6.14 24.31 -12.33
C LEU A 490 -6.82 23.20 -13.16
N GLN A 491 -8.05 23.44 -13.55
CA GLN A 491 -8.51 23.04 -14.87
C GLN A 491 -7.66 23.84 -15.89
N VAL A 492 -6.56 23.26 -16.33
CA VAL A 492 -5.90 23.71 -17.57
C VAL A 492 -6.61 22.97 -18.67
N GLY A 493 -7.35 23.72 -19.49
CA GLY A 493 -8.02 23.26 -20.69
C GLY A 493 -7.08 22.71 -21.75
#